data_7ecaad3cd9045e9df5d1002da33c0ab6
#
_entry.id   7ecaad3cd9045e9df5d1002da33c0ab6
#
_cell.length_a   1.000
_cell.length_b   1.000
_cell.length_c   1.000
_cell.angle_alpha   90.00
_cell.angle_beta   90.00
_cell.angle_gamma   90.00
#
_symmetry.space_group_name_H-M   'P 1'
#
loop_
_entity.id
_entity.type
_entity.pdbx_description
1 polymer ?
#
loop_
_entity_poly.entity_id
_entity_poly.type
_entity_poly.pdbx_seq_one_letter_code
_entity_poly.pdbx_strand_id
1 'polypeptide(L)'
;MKRRLTLWFSLIALLVLILDPTTTQQGATDGISLCIRTVIPALFPFLVLSSILTNALQGNQSRILRRIGKILRIPDGYESIWLIGLLGGYPIGAKCIADAVSQDGLSYLDAERMLCFCSNAGPAFIFGLGIHLLCDIRYAFLVWGIHIISSAVVAFLTPGVFNSASAKQIQRSTNISLVVNKAVQTMAMICGWVVLFRILITVIHQRILFILGDKMFPIFSGILELTNGCSMLQNYSIFSIRLVLMSGFLGFGGLCVAMQTHTILSNAGVSFTPYLPAKITQAAISIIVSSVVAMICFPEEKVVRLSWVLISGLVILSYKLVYHQKSSEKVLSFPGKMMYTNSKLHTR
;
A
#
# COMPACT_ATOMS: atom_id res chain seq x y z
N MET A 1 27.06 -13.40 0.26
CA MET A 1 26.01 -14.14 0.97
C MET A 1 24.62 -13.95 0.32
N LYS A 2 24.11 -12.75 0.08
CA LYS A 2 22.78 -12.48 -0.54
C LYS A 2 22.60 -13.22 -1.89
N ARG A 3 23.55 -13.16 -2.83
CA ARG A 3 23.45 -13.81 -4.17
C ARG A 3 23.28 -15.33 -4.09
N ARG A 4 23.99 -16.01 -3.18
CA ARG A 4 23.86 -17.47 -2.99
C ARG A 4 22.49 -17.84 -2.44
N LEU A 5 21.98 -17.05 -1.47
CA LEU A 5 20.65 -17.27 -0.90
C LEU A 5 19.55 -17.11 -1.95
N THR A 6 19.66 -16.08 -2.81
CA THR A 6 18.72 -15.88 -3.93
C THR A 6 18.75 -17.04 -4.90
N LEU A 7 19.94 -17.56 -5.25
CA LEU A 7 20.08 -18.73 -6.14
C LEU A 7 19.39 -19.97 -5.56
N TRP A 8 19.69 -20.30 -4.30
CA TRP A 8 19.05 -21.45 -3.65
C TRP A 8 17.53 -21.31 -3.56
N PHE A 9 17.04 -20.12 -3.19
CA PHE A 9 15.62 -19.86 -3.17
C PHE A 9 14.97 -20.04 -4.54
N SER A 10 15.58 -19.50 -5.60
CA SER A 10 15.07 -19.64 -6.95
C SER A 10 15.10 -21.08 -7.45
N LEU A 11 16.13 -21.86 -7.12
CA LEU A 11 16.21 -23.27 -7.48
C LEU A 11 15.15 -24.11 -6.74
N ILE A 12 14.94 -23.86 -5.44
CA ILE A 12 13.89 -24.54 -4.67
C ILE A 12 12.51 -24.17 -5.22
N ALA A 13 12.25 -22.90 -5.50
CA ALA A 13 11.00 -22.46 -6.09
C ALA A 13 10.75 -23.13 -7.45
N LEU A 14 11.76 -23.15 -8.33
CA LEU A 14 11.67 -23.82 -9.63
C LEU A 14 11.38 -25.32 -9.47
N LEU A 15 12.07 -25.99 -8.56
CA LEU A 15 11.85 -27.41 -8.27
C LEU A 15 10.41 -27.68 -7.81
N VAL A 16 9.87 -26.86 -6.93
CA VAL A 16 8.47 -26.97 -6.46
C VAL A 16 7.50 -26.82 -7.62
N LEU A 17 7.70 -25.86 -8.52
CA LEU A 17 6.88 -25.65 -9.70
C LEU A 17 6.90 -26.84 -10.66
N ILE A 18 8.07 -27.49 -10.83
CA ILE A 18 8.25 -28.67 -11.70
C ILE A 18 7.65 -29.93 -11.08
N LEU A 19 7.76 -30.10 -9.76
CA LEU A 19 7.26 -31.29 -9.06
C LEU A 19 5.74 -31.30 -8.90
N ASP A 20 5.07 -30.15 -9.02
CA ASP A 20 3.61 -30.03 -8.93
C ASP A 20 3.07 -29.10 -10.03
N PRO A 21 3.15 -29.53 -11.30
CA PRO A 21 2.77 -28.70 -12.44
C PRO A 21 1.26 -28.41 -12.47
N THR A 22 0.43 -29.34 -11.99
CA THR A 22 -1.03 -29.20 -11.98
C THR A 22 -1.47 -28.07 -11.03
N THR A 23 -0.96 -28.06 -9.80
CA THR A 23 -1.21 -26.99 -8.82
C THR A 23 -0.67 -25.66 -9.30
N THR A 24 0.53 -25.67 -9.89
CA THR A 24 1.15 -24.46 -10.45
C THR A 24 0.30 -23.88 -11.56
N GLN A 25 -0.16 -24.70 -12.50
CA GLN A 25 -1.03 -24.28 -13.60
C GLN A 25 -2.37 -23.76 -13.09
N GLN A 26 -2.98 -24.42 -12.10
CA GLN A 26 -4.21 -23.97 -11.48
C GLN A 26 -4.01 -22.58 -10.85
N GLY A 27 -2.97 -22.38 -10.04
CA GLY A 27 -2.65 -21.09 -9.42
C GLY A 27 -2.42 -19.97 -10.45
N ALA A 28 -1.75 -20.29 -11.56
CA ALA A 28 -1.53 -19.34 -12.65
C ALA A 28 -2.85 -18.96 -13.35
N THR A 29 -3.68 -19.93 -13.66
CA THR A 29 -4.99 -19.73 -14.31
C THR A 29 -5.92 -18.90 -13.43
N ASP A 30 -5.99 -19.22 -12.14
CA ASP A 30 -6.75 -18.45 -11.15
C ASP A 30 -6.24 -17.02 -11.03
N GLY A 31 -4.90 -16.82 -10.99
CA GLY A 31 -4.28 -15.51 -10.92
C GLY A 31 -4.57 -14.65 -12.15
N ILE A 32 -4.49 -15.23 -13.34
CA ILE A 32 -4.84 -14.54 -14.60
C ILE A 32 -6.34 -14.18 -14.61
N SER A 33 -7.20 -15.12 -14.22
CA SER A 33 -8.65 -14.88 -14.12
C SER A 33 -8.96 -13.73 -13.15
N LEU A 34 -8.29 -13.70 -12.00
CA LEU A 34 -8.40 -12.60 -11.00
C LEU A 34 -7.97 -11.26 -11.60
N CYS A 35 -6.86 -11.25 -12.35
CA CYS A 35 -6.40 -10.03 -13.03
C CYS A 35 -7.43 -9.52 -14.03
N ILE A 36 -7.96 -10.39 -14.89
CA ILE A 36 -8.89 -10.00 -15.95
C ILE A 36 -10.23 -9.57 -15.39
N ARG A 37 -10.77 -10.30 -14.41
CA ARG A 37 -12.12 -10.07 -13.90
C ARG A 37 -12.22 -8.99 -12.81
N THR A 38 -11.13 -8.76 -12.07
CA THR A 38 -11.18 -7.88 -10.89
C THR A 38 -10.13 -6.79 -10.95
N VAL A 39 -8.84 -7.14 -11.10
CA VAL A 39 -7.74 -6.18 -10.93
C VAL A 39 -7.73 -5.15 -12.07
N ILE A 40 -7.77 -5.60 -13.32
CA ILE A 40 -7.74 -4.72 -14.49
C ILE A 40 -8.96 -3.79 -14.54
N PRO A 41 -10.22 -4.28 -14.44
CA PRO A 41 -11.39 -3.42 -14.46
C PRO A 41 -11.42 -2.40 -13.32
N ALA A 42 -10.95 -2.80 -12.12
CA ALA A 42 -10.95 -1.92 -10.96
C ALA A 42 -9.83 -0.87 -10.99
N LEU A 43 -8.63 -1.20 -11.48
CA LEU A 43 -7.47 -0.32 -11.33
C LEU A 43 -7.09 0.42 -12.61
N PHE A 44 -7.26 -0.16 -13.80
CA PHE A 44 -6.81 0.44 -15.05
C PHE A 44 -7.42 1.82 -15.33
N PRO A 45 -8.75 2.02 -15.19
CA PRO A 45 -9.35 3.35 -15.37
C PRO A 45 -8.76 4.37 -14.40
N PHE A 46 -8.53 3.97 -13.15
CA PHE A 46 -7.93 4.86 -12.15
C PHE A 46 -6.46 5.17 -12.42
N LEU A 47 -5.67 4.23 -12.98
CA LEU A 47 -4.29 4.50 -13.41
C LEU A 47 -4.24 5.58 -14.49
N VAL A 48 -5.14 5.53 -15.45
CA VAL A 48 -5.23 6.53 -16.52
C VAL A 48 -5.71 7.87 -15.96
N LEU A 49 -6.86 7.87 -15.29
CA LEU A 49 -7.49 9.10 -14.78
C LEU A 49 -6.64 9.78 -13.70
N SER A 50 -6.01 9.02 -12.80
CA SER A 50 -5.13 9.60 -11.78
C SER A 50 -3.92 10.31 -12.39
N SER A 51 -3.35 9.76 -13.46
CA SER A 51 -2.22 10.40 -14.17
C SER A 51 -2.65 11.71 -14.84
N ILE A 52 -3.85 11.74 -15.45
CA ILE A 52 -4.43 12.96 -16.04
C ILE A 52 -4.74 13.99 -14.95
N LEU A 53 -5.38 13.55 -13.86
CA LEU A 53 -5.79 14.40 -12.75
C LEU A 53 -4.58 14.99 -12.01
N THR A 54 -3.53 14.21 -11.80
CA THR A 54 -2.29 14.70 -11.19
C THR A 54 -1.70 15.84 -12.01
N ASN A 55 -1.64 15.68 -13.33
CA ASN A 55 -1.15 16.73 -14.24
C ASN A 55 -2.04 17.98 -14.21
N ALA A 56 -3.37 17.81 -14.14
CA ALA A 56 -4.33 18.92 -14.12
C ALA A 56 -4.36 19.69 -12.79
N LEU A 57 -4.11 18.98 -11.67
CA LEU A 57 -4.13 19.58 -10.33
C LEU A 57 -2.79 20.21 -9.92
N GLN A 58 -1.72 19.96 -10.66
CA GLN A 58 -0.43 20.60 -10.37
C GLN A 58 -0.54 22.12 -10.49
N GLY A 59 -0.24 22.80 -9.39
CA GLY A 59 -0.23 24.27 -9.31
C GLY A 59 -1.58 24.94 -9.12
N ASN A 60 -2.71 24.23 -9.25
CA ASN A 60 -4.05 24.82 -9.11
C ASN A 60 -4.87 24.10 -8.03
N GLN A 61 -4.34 24.05 -6.83
CA GLN A 61 -4.94 23.29 -5.75
C GLN A 61 -6.08 24.05 -5.06
N SER A 62 -7.17 23.32 -4.80
CA SER A 62 -8.31 23.88 -4.06
C SER A 62 -7.86 24.26 -2.63
N ARG A 63 -8.50 25.31 -2.07
CA ARG A 63 -8.26 25.74 -0.68
C ARG A 63 -8.46 24.60 0.32
N ILE A 64 -9.37 23.67 0.02
CA ILE A 64 -9.66 22.49 0.85
C ILE A 64 -8.48 21.53 0.86
N LEU A 65 -7.94 21.15 -0.31
CA LEU A 65 -6.79 20.26 -0.41
C LEU A 65 -5.58 20.84 0.31
N ARG A 66 -5.33 22.15 0.18
CA ARG A 66 -4.26 22.83 0.89
C ARG A 66 -4.42 22.77 2.42
N ARG A 67 -5.66 22.91 2.93
CA ARG A 67 -5.93 22.75 4.37
C ARG A 67 -5.66 21.32 4.84
N ILE A 68 -6.13 20.32 4.11
CA ILE A 68 -5.86 18.91 4.40
C ILE A 68 -4.35 18.64 4.36
N GLY A 69 -3.64 19.12 3.34
CA GLY A 69 -2.20 19.00 3.21
C GLY A 69 -1.44 19.57 4.42
N LYS A 70 -1.83 20.77 4.89
CA LYS A 70 -1.26 21.35 6.10
C LYS A 70 -1.49 20.51 7.35
N ILE A 71 -2.71 19.96 7.52
CA ILE A 71 -3.05 19.06 8.62
C ILE A 71 -2.19 17.78 8.57
N LEU A 72 -2.07 17.17 7.41
CA LEU A 72 -1.28 15.96 7.20
C LEU A 72 0.22 16.22 7.02
N ARG A 73 0.64 17.50 7.07
CA ARG A 73 2.02 17.94 6.85
C ARG A 73 2.59 17.45 5.52
N ILE A 74 1.84 17.62 4.44
CA ILE A 74 2.26 17.33 3.07
C ILE A 74 2.89 18.63 2.51
N PRO A 75 4.03 18.56 1.80
CA PRO A 75 4.64 19.72 1.16
C PRO A 75 3.68 20.41 0.19
N ASP A 76 3.76 21.75 0.12
CA ASP A 76 2.88 22.55 -0.72
C ASP A 76 2.98 22.13 -2.19
N GLY A 77 1.84 21.90 -2.82
CA GLY A 77 1.74 21.48 -4.21
C GLY A 77 1.64 19.96 -4.44
N TYR A 78 1.84 19.14 -3.40
CA TYR A 78 1.77 17.67 -3.50
C TYR A 78 0.57 17.07 -2.76
N GLU A 79 -0.37 17.90 -2.26
CA GLU A 79 -1.51 17.47 -1.45
C GLU A 79 -2.47 16.56 -2.23
N SER A 80 -2.55 16.74 -3.55
CA SER A 80 -3.37 15.88 -4.43
C SER A 80 -2.93 14.41 -4.41
N ILE A 81 -1.66 14.12 -4.11
CA ILE A 81 -1.13 12.75 -4.09
C ILE A 81 -1.86 11.89 -3.04
N TRP A 82 -2.15 12.47 -1.86
CA TRP A 82 -2.90 11.75 -0.83
C TRP A 82 -4.33 11.42 -1.28
N LEU A 83 -5.04 12.38 -1.86
CA LEU A 83 -6.39 12.18 -2.37
C LEU A 83 -6.40 11.14 -3.51
N ILE A 84 -5.47 11.25 -4.45
CA ILE A 84 -5.35 10.32 -5.57
C ILE A 84 -5.00 8.91 -5.07
N GLY A 85 -4.13 8.80 -4.07
CA GLY A 85 -3.79 7.53 -3.45
C GLY A 85 -4.96 6.88 -2.71
N LEU A 86 -5.85 7.68 -2.10
CA LEU A 86 -7.09 7.18 -1.48
C LEU A 86 -8.14 6.75 -2.49
N LEU A 87 -8.29 7.47 -3.60
CA LEU A 87 -9.31 7.19 -4.61
C LEU A 87 -8.86 6.12 -5.60
N GLY A 88 -7.61 6.17 -6.02
CA GLY A 88 -7.06 5.27 -7.03
C GLY A 88 -6.69 3.88 -6.51
N GLY A 89 -6.38 3.78 -5.22
CA GLY A 89 -5.98 2.51 -4.61
C GLY A 89 -4.49 2.16 -4.76
N TYR A 90 -4.11 1.02 -4.19
CA TYR A 90 -2.77 0.46 -4.34
C TYR A 90 -2.48 0.08 -5.81
N PRO A 91 -1.30 0.32 -6.35
CA PRO A 91 -0.18 1.08 -5.80
C PRO A 91 -0.13 2.53 -6.33
N ILE A 92 -1.25 3.14 -6.71
CA ILE A 92 -1.31 4.44 -7.44
C ILE A 92 -0.68 5.57 -6.61
N GLY A 93 -0.91 5.60 -5.29
CA GLY A 93 -0.29 6.60 -4.42
C GLY A 93 1.25 6.55 -4.49
N ALA A 94 1.84 5.36 -4.45
CA ALA A 94 3.28 5.17 -4.59
C ALA A 94 3.78 5.60 -5.99
N LYS A 95 3.00 5.34 -7.04
CA LYS A 95 3.31 5.80 -8.40
C LYS A 95 3.33 7.32 -8.50
N CYS A 96 2.35 8.00 -7.95
CA CYS A 96 2.31 9.46 -7.94
C CYS A 96 3.51 10.05 -7.19
N ILE A 97 3.93 9.44 -6.08
CA ILE A 97 5.15 9.83 -5.33
C ILE A 97 6.40 9.63 -6.20
N ALA A 98 6.55 8.49 -6.84
CA ALA A 98 7.69 8.20 -7.72
C ALA A 98 7.77 9.18 -8.90
N ASP A 99 6.63 9.49 -9.51
CA ASP A 99 6.53 10.48 -10.59
C ASP A 99 6.89 11.89 -10.08
N ALA A 100 6.45 12.27 -8.86
CA ALA A 100 6.76 13.56 -8.26
C ALA A 100 8.26 13.72 -7.93
N VAL A 101 8.91 12.68 -7.46
CA VAL A 101 10.39 12.68 -7.27
C VAL A 101 11.10 12.82 -8.60
N SER A 102 10.72 12.03 -9.59
CA SER A 102 11.43 11.96 -10.87
C SER A 102 11.26 13.22 -11.73
N GLN A 103 10.17 13.96 -11.55
CA GLN A 103 9.78 15.01 -12.48
C GLN A 103 9.53 16.37 -11.80
N ASP A 104 9.07 16.39 -10.55
CA ASP A 104 8.53 17.59 -9.92
C ASP A 104 9.38 18.14 -8.78
N GLY A 105 10.48 17.47 -8.44
CA GLY A 105 11.42 17.93 -7.43
C GLY A 105 10.94 17.64 -5.98
N LEU A 106 10.03 16.68 -5.76
CA LEU A 106 9.75 16.18 -4.42
C LEU A 106 11.03 15.58 -3.82
N SER A 107 11.39 16.00 -2.61
CA SER A 107 12.58 15.47 -1.95
C SER A 107 12.40 14.00 -1.59
N TYR A 108 13.52 13.25 -1.58
CA TYR A 108 13.48 11.82 -1.18
C TYR A 108 12.93 11.62 0.24
N LEU A 109 13.24 12.52 1.17
CA LEU A 109 12.77 12.46 2.56
C LEU A 109 11.26 12.67 2.65
N ASP A 110 10.72 13.65 1.92
CA ASP A 110 9.28 13.89 1.86
C ASP A 110 8.55 12.76 1.14
N ALA A 111 9.15 12.21 0.08
CA ALA A 111 8.63 11.05 -0.64
C ALA A 111 8.54 9.81 0.27
N GLU A 112 9.61 9.48 1.01
CA GLU A 112 9.64 8.40 1.99
C GLU A 112 8.57 8.58 3.07
N ARG A 113 8.38 9.82 3.55
CA ARG A 113 7.35 10.14 4.52
C ARG A 113 5.94 9.99 3.93
N MET A 114 5.67 10.60 2.79
CA MET A 114 4.35 10.53 2.13
C MET A 114 3.98 9.10 1.76
N LEU A 115 4.95 8.25 1.42
CA LEU A 115 4.75 6.85 1.14
C LEU A 115 4.09 6.10 2.30
N CYS A 116 4.34 6.49 3.54
CA CYS A 116 3.76 5.85 4.72
C CYS A 116 2.23 5.90 4.76
N PHE A 117 1.62 6.96 4.19
CA PHE A 117 0.18 7.21 4.31
C PHE A 117 -0.55 7.57 3.00
N CYS A 118 0.17 7.82 1.89
CA CYS A 118 -0.47 8.15 0.61
C CYS A 118 -0.75 6.93 -0.28
N SER A 119 -0.25 5.74 0.07
CA SER A 119 -0.54 4.50 -0.67
C SER A 119 -1.61 3.71 0.08
N ASN A 120 -2.83 3.63 -0.45
CA ASN A 120 -4.01 3.12 0.25
C ASN A 120 -4.85 2.20 -0.64
N ALA A 121 -5.79 1.43 -0.04
CA ALA A 121 -6.79 0.70 -0.81
C ALA A 121 -7.83 1.68 -1.37
N GLY A 122 -8.19 1.52 -2.63
CA GLY A 122 -9.17 2.38 -3.29
C GLY A 122 -10.63 1.97 -3.01
N PRO A 123 -11.58 2.90 -3.13
CA PRO A 123 -12.99 2.64 -2.90
C PRO A 123 -13.55 1.59 -3.85
N ALA A 124 -13.11 1.55 -5.12
CA ALA A 124 -13.55 0.53 -6.08
C ALA A 124 -13.28 -0.88 -5.57
N PHE A 125 -12.10 -1.12 -4.96
CA PHE A 125 -11.75 -2.40 -4.36
C PHE A 125 -12.55 -2.66 -3.08
N ILE A 126 -12.65 -1.66 -2.19
CA ILE A 126 -13.35 -1.79 -0.90
C ILE A 126 -14.84 -2.05 -1.10
N PHE A 127 -15.50 -1.31 -1.99
CA PHE A 127 -16.93 -1.52 -2.27
C PHE A 127 -17.18 -2.79 -3.08
N GLY A 128 -16.31 -3.11 -4.05
CA GLY A 128 -16.43 -4.32 -4.86
C GLY A 128 -16.40 -5.60 -4.03
N LEU A 129 -15.46 -5.72 -3.10
CA LEU A 129 -15.38 -6.87 -2.19
C LEU A 129 -16.24 -6.72 -0.94
N GLY A 130 -16.30 -5.51 -0.37
CA GLY A 130 -16.96 -5.25 0.91
C GLY A 130 -18.46 -5.50 0.87
N ILE A 131 -19.15 -5.15 -0.22
CA ILE A 131 -20.58 -5.41 -0.36
C ILE A 131 -20.86 -6.91 -0.31
N HIS A 132 -20.06 -7.73 -1.00
CA HIS A 132 -20.24 -9.19 -0.99
C HIS A 132 -19.88 -9.83 0.36
N LEU A 133 -18.80 -9.33 1.01
CA LEU A 133 -18.33 -9.89 2.28
C LEU A 133 -19.16 -9.48 3.49
N LEU A 134 -19.66 -8.26 3.48
CA LEU A 134 -20.35 -7.63 4.60
C LEU A 134 -21.86 -7.53 4.37
N CYS A 135 -22.34 -8.01 3.20
CA CYS A 135 -23.75 -8.10 2.83
C CYS A 135 -24.54 -6.77 2.86
N ASP A 136 -23.86 -5.62 3.07
CA ASP A 136 -24.49 -4.30 3.12
C ASP A 136 -23.46 -3.21 2.76
N ILE A 137 -23.87 -2.30 1.90
CA ILE A 137 -23.06 -1.17 1.46
C ILE A 137 -22.66 -0.23 2.61
N ARG A 138 -23.49 -0.13 3.66
CA ARG A 138 -23.21 0.71 4.84
C ARG A 138 -21.92 0.28 5.54
N TYR A 139 -21.68 -1.00 5.64
CA TYR A 139 -20.45 -1.54 6.23
C TYR A 139 -19.24 -1.36 5.33
N ALA A 140 -19.42 -1.36 4.01
CA ALA A 140 -18.35 -1.02 3.09
C ALA A 140 -17.92 0.46 3.24
N PHE A 141 -18.88 1.39 3.41
CA PHE A 141 -18.59 2.78 3.77
C PHE A 141 -17.88 2.91 5.12
N LEU A 142 -18.32 2.14 6.12
CA LEU A 142 -17.69 2.10 7.43
C LEU A 142 -16.22 1.66 7.35
N VAL A 143 -15.94 0.56 6.63
CA VAL A 143 -14.58 0.06 6.41
C VAL A 143 -13.73 1.10 5.66
N TRP A 144 -14.28 1.76 4.66
CA TRP A 144 -13.59 2.83 3.95
C TRP A 144 -13.28 4.03 4.86
N GLY A 145 -14.22 4.43 5.71
CA GLY A 145 -14.01 5.46 6.73
C GLY A 145 -12.91 5.09 7.72
N ILE A 146 -12.90 3.86 8.22
CA ILE A 146 -11.84 3.32 9.10
C ILE A 146 -10.49 3.38 8.38
N HIS A 147 -10.45 3.02 7.10
CA HIS A 147 -9.23 3.03 6.29
C HIS A 147 -8.66 4.45 6.08
N ILE A 148 -9.53 5.45 5.83
CA ILE A 148 -9.13 6.86 5.73
C ILE A 148 -8.58 7.36 7.08
N ILE A 149 -9.29 7.09 8.18
CA ILE A 149 -8.88 7.51 9.52
C ILE A 149 -7.53 6.89 9.88
N SER A 150 -7.34 5.59 9.64
CA SER A 150 -6.07 4.91 9.94
C SER A 150 -4.90 5.48 9.13
N SER A 151 -5.11 5.79 7.85
CA SER A 151 -4.13 6.46 6.99
C SER A 151 -3.76 7.85 7.53
N ALA A 152 -4.76 8.66 7.93
CA ALA A 152 -4.52 9.98 8.51
C ALA A 152 -3.77 9.90 9.84
N VAL A 153 -4.11 8.94 10.71
CA VAL A 153 -3.39 8.72 11.97
C VAL A 153 -1.92 8.36 11.71
N VAL A 154 -1.63 7.51 10.72
CA VAL A 154 -0.23 7.21 10.33
C VAL A 154 0.49 8.48 9.89
N ALA A 155 -0.16 9.38 9.14
CA ALA A 155 0.44 10.66 8.75
C ALA A 155 0.86 11.52 9.97
N PHE A 156 0.05 11.52 11.05
CA PHE A 156 0.37 12.22 12.30
C PHE A 156 1.50 11.53 13.08
N LEU A 157 1.54 10.20 13.09
CA LEU A 157 2.57 9.43 13.77
C LEU A 157 3.92 9.51 13.06
N THR A 158 3.93 9.79 11.75
CA THR A 158 5.15 9.87 10.94
C THR A 158 5.72 11.28 11.03
N PRO A 159 6.88 11.49 11.69
CA PRO A 159 7.49 12.81 11.81
C PRO A 159 7.84 13.37 10.42
N GLY A 160 7.69 14.69 10.27
CA GLY A 160 7.97 15.39 9.01
C GLY A 160 8.96 16.50 9.19
N VAL A 161 9.97 16.52 8.33
CA VAL A 161 10.82 17.70 8.08
C VAL A 161 10.50 18.09 6.65
N PHE A 162 10.02 19.32 6.44
CA PHE A 162 9.73 19.81 5.09
C PHE A 162 11.02 20.22 4.42
N ASN A 163 11.46 19.45 3.44
CA ASN A 163 12.67 19.72 2.67
C ASN A 163 12.37 20.01 1.19
N SER A 164 11.11 19.91 0.78
CA SER A 164 10.73 20.21 -0.60
C SER A 164 10.48 21.70 -0.77
N ALA A 165 11.05 22.26 -1.83
CA ALA A 165 10.54 23.49 -2.38
C ALA A 165 9.10 23.26 -2.87
N SER A 166 8.28 24.32 -2.88
CA SER A 166 6.92 24.24 -3.46
C SER A 166 6.98 23.65 -4.87
N ALA A 167 6.08 22.74 -5.18
CA ALA A 167 6.04 22.08 -6.48
C ALA A 167 6.07 23.13 -7.60
N LYS A 168 7.04 23.01 -8.52
CA LYS A 168 7.10 23.88 -9.70
C LYS A 168 5.92 23.58 -10.60
N GLN A 169 5.22 24.63 -11.04
CA GLN A 169 4.25 24.51 -12.14
C GLN A 169 4.97 24.12 -13.42
N ILE A 170 4.98 22.85 -13.74
CA ILE A 170 5.44 22.38 -15.04
C ILE A 170 4.19 22.16 -15.89
N GLN A 171 3.96 23.07 -16.86
CA GLN A 171 2.91 22.87 -17.86
C GLN A 171 3.27 21.62 -18.68
N ARG A 172 2.63 20.49 -18.40
CA ARG A 172 2.81 19.26 -19.17
C ARG A 172 1.72 19.15 -20.22
N SER A 173 2.14 18.94 -21.45
CA SER A 173 1.21 18.47 -22.47
C SER A 173 0.74 17.08 -22.06
N THR A 174 -0.55 16.91 -21.84
CA THR A 174 -1.18 15.62 -21.54
C THR A 174 -1.29 14.82 -22.84
N ASN A 175 -0.20 14.17 -23.24
CA ASN A 175 -0.27 13.20 -24.32
C ASN A 175 -0.97 11.94 -23.78
N ILE A 176 -2.24 11.77 -24.13
CA ILE A 176 -3.09 10.67 -23.69
C ILE A 176 -2.46 9.32 -24.05
N SER A 177 -1.87 9.20 -25.24
CA SER A 177 -1.22 7.95 -25.66
C SER A 177 -0.05 7.56 -24.72
N LEU A 178 0.73 8.54 -24.26
CA LEU A 178 1.81 8.30 -23.30
C LEU A 178 1.27 7.88 -21.93
N VAL A 179 0.18 8.52 -21.48
CA VAL A 179 -0.48 8.18 -20.21
C VAL A 179 -1.02 6.75 -20.26
N VAL A 180 -1.73 6.38 -21.32
CA VAL A 180 -2.26 5.02 -21.50
C VAL A 180 -1.14 3.99 -21.57
N ASN A 181 -0.06 4.25 -22.30
CA ASN A 181 1.08 3.33 -22.40
C ASN A 181 1.73 3.09 -21.03
N LYS A 182 1.98 4.13 -20.25
CA LYS A 182 2.48 4.00 -18.86
C LYS A 182 1.52 3.24 -17.95
N ALA A 183 0.19 3.45 -18.11
CA ALA A 183 -0.81 2.72 -17.36
C ALA A 183 -0.81 1.22 -17.71
N VAL A 184 -0.68 0.86 -18.99
CA VAL A 184 -0.56 -0.54 -19.44
C VAL A 184 0.68 -1.21 -18.84
N GLN A 185 1.84 -0.55 -18.89
CA GLN A 185 3.08 -1.09 -18.30
C GLN A 185 2.94 -1.31 -16.78
N THR A 186 2.36 -0.35 -16.08
CA THR A 186 2.10 -0.47 -14.64
C THR A 186 1.13 -1.62 -14.35
N MET A 187 0.06 -1.74 -15.14
CA MET A 187 -0.92 -2.81 -15.00
C MET A 187 -0.32 -4.19 -15.25
N ALA A 188 0.50 -4.35 -16.28
CA ALA A 188 1.21 -5.60 -16.56
C ALA A 188 2.11 -6.04 -15.39
N MET A 189 2.84 -5.10 -14.77
CA MET A 189 3.65 -5.34 -13.58
C MET A 189 2.79 -5.77 -12.38
N ILE A 190 1.65 -5.10 -12.14
CA ILE A 190 0.71 -5.45 -11.06
C ILE A 190 0.18 -6.87 -11.27
N CYS A 191 -0.29 -7.19 -12.48
CA CYS A 191 -0.81 -8.53 -12.80
C CYS A 191 0.27 -9.60 -12.64
N GLY A 192 1.52 -9.34 -13.04
CA GLY A 192 2.64 -10.26 -12.84
C GLY A 192 2.84 -10.62 -11.35
N TRP A 193 2.82 -9.63 -10.46
CA TRP A 193 2.89 -9.88 -9.02
C TRP A 193 1.69 -10.65 -8.49
N VAL A 194 0.46 -10.31 -8.92
CA VAL A 194 -0.77 -10.99 -8.48
C VAL A 194 -0.75 -12.46 -8.88
N VAL A 195 -0.38 -12.77 -10.14
CA VAL A 195 -0.27 -14.16 -10.63
C VAL A 195 0.79 -14.93 -9.84
N LEU A 196 1.97 -14.34 -9.63
CA LEU A 196 3.04 -14.98 -8.87
C LEU A 196 2.62 -15.31 -7.44
N PHE A 197 1.99 -14.36 -6.74
CA PHE A 197 1.51 -14.60 -5.38
C PHE A 197 0.34 -15.59 -5.35
N ARG A 198 -0.52 -15.62 -6.38
CA ARG A 198 -1.60 -16.62 -6.48
C ARG A 198 -1.05 -18.02 -6.61
N ILE A 199 -0.04 -18.23 -7.48
CA ILE A 199 0.66 -19.51 -7.59
C ILE A 199 1.22 -19.92 -6.22
N LEU A 200 1.95 -19.03 -5.56
CA LEU A 200 2.54 -19.27 -4.25
C LEU A 200 1.49 -19.70 -3.21
N ILE A 201 0.37 -18.97 -3.13
CA ILE A 201 -0.72 -19.27 -2.20
C ILE A 201 -1.34 -20.62 -2.51
N THR A 202 -1.56 -20.96 -3.79
CA THR A 202 -2.16 -22.23 -4.20
C THR A 202 -1.26 -23.41 -3.84
N VAL A 203 0.04 -23.31 -4.09
CA VAL A 203 1.03 -24.32 -3.72
C VAL A 203 1.12 -24.50 -2.20
N ILE A 204 1.17 -23.40 -1.45
CA ILE A 204 1.21 -23.42 0.03
C ILE A 204 -0.09 -24.01 0.59
N HIS A 205 -1.24 -23.67 0.03
CA HIS A 205 -2.53 -24.18 0.46
C HIS A 205 -2.56 -25.72 0.46
N GLN A 206 -2.14 -26.33 -0.63
CA GLN A 206 -2.15 -27.81 -0.73
C GLN A 206 -1.17 -28.50 0.23
N ARG A 207 -0.08 -27.82 0.62
CA ARG A 207 1.00 -28.40 1.44
C ARG A 207 0.87 -28.11 2.94
N ILE A 208 0.30 -26.97 3.30
CA ILE A 208 0.37 -26.43 4.68
C ILE A 208 -1.02 -26.26 5.29
N LEU A 209 -2.12 -26.41 4.52
CA LEU A 209 -3.48 -26.25 5.04
C LEU A 209 -3.75 -27.11 6.27
N PHE A 210 -3.26 -28.36 6.28
CA PHE A 210 -3.43 -29.30 7.41
C PHE A 210 -2.74 -28.81 8.69
N ILE A 211 -1.69 -27.96 8.59
CA ILE A 211 -0.98 -27.38 9.73
C ILE A 211 -1.69 -26.11 10.22
N LEU A 212 -2.06 -25.23 9.30
CA LEU A 212 -2.67 -23.92 9.61
C LEU A 212 -4.16 -24.03 9.92
N GLY A 213 -4.85 -24.99 9.32
CA GLY A 213 -6.30 -25.16 9.42
C GLY A 213 -7.09 -24.03 8.73
N ASP A 214 -8.40 -24.26 8.54
CA ASP A 214 -9.29 -23.38 7.77
C ASP A 214 -9.45 -21.97 8.34
N LYS A 215 -9.19 -21.78 9.64
CA LYS A 215 -9.30 -20.48 10.29
C LYS A 215 -8.04 -19.62 10.19
N MET A 216 -6.86 -20.22 10.17
CA MET A 216 -5.60 -19.45 10.10
C MET A 216 -5.16 -19.21 8.66
N PHE A 217 -5.50 -20.09 7.74
CA PHE A 217 -5.09 -19.98 6.34
C PHE A 217 -5.59 -18.69 5.65
N PRO A 218 -6.85 -18.22 5.84
CA PRO A 218 -7.29 -16.92 5.31
C PRO A 218 -6.47 -15.74 5.81
N ILE A 219 -6.03 -15.77 7.08
CA ILE A 219 -5.18 -14.71 7.66
C ILE A 219 -3.81 -14.72 6.99
N PHE A 220 -3.19 -15.90 6.87
CA PHE A 220 -1.91 -16.06 6.17
C PHE A 220 -2.01 -15.62 4.70
N SER A 221 -3.08 -16.02 4.00
CA SER A 221 -3.35 -15.62 2.62
C SER A 221 -3.49 -14.10 2.47
N GLY A 222 -4.19 -13.43 3.41
CA GLY A 222 -4.36 -11.97 3.42
C GLY A 222 -3.07 -11.21 3.69
N ILE A 223 -2.14 -11.78 4.46
CA ILE A 223 -0.80 -11.22 4.64
C ILE A 223 0.00 -11.32 3.33
N LEU A 224 -0.15 -12.40 2.59
CA LEU A 224 0.54 -12.57 1.31
C LEU A 224 -0.09 -11.72 0.21
N GLU A 225 -1.41 -11.84 0.02
CA GLU A 225 -2.13 -11.16 -1.04
C GLU A 225 -3.54 -10.77 -0.58
N LEU A 226 -3.80 -9.47 -0.64
CA LEU A 226 -4.99 -8.81 -0.12
C LEU A 226 -6.30 -9.40 -0.65
N THR A 227 -6.42 -9.60 -1.96
CA THR A 227 -7.66 -10.04 -2.63
C THR A 227 -8.03 -11.46 -2.22
N ASN A 228 -7.03 -12.35 -2.18
CA ASN A 228 -7.23 -13.74 -1.76
C ASN A 228 -7.65 -13.83 -0.28
N GLY A 229 -6.94 -13.10 0.59
CA GLY A 229 -7.29 -13.05 2.01
C GLY A 229 -8.72 -12.56 2.21
N CYS A 230 -9.08 -11.45 1.58
CA CYS A 230 -10.43 -10.90 1.66
C CYS A 230 -11.49 -11.89 1.14
N SER A 231 -11.27 -12.54 -0.02
CA SER A 231 -12.24 -13.49 -0.56
C SER A 231 -12.49 -14.69 0.36
N MET A 232 -11.48 -15.14 1.10
CA MET A 232 -11.59 -16.24 2.05
C MET A 232 -12.30 -15.86 3.35
N LEU A 233 -12.53 -14.58 3.64
CA LEU A 233 -13.26 -14.16 4.84
C LEU A 233 -14.73 -14.61 4.85
N GLN A 234 -15.27 -15.00 3.72
CA GLN A 234 -16.61 -15.63 3.65
C GLN A 234 -16.71 -16.90 4.49
N ASN A 235 -15.59 -17.59 4.74
CA ASN A 235 -15.52 -18.80 5.56
C ASN A 235 -15.75 -18.54 7.07
N TYR A 236 -15.73 -17.27 7.50
CA TYR A 236 -16.04 -16.91 8.89
C TYR A 236 -17.54 -16.62 9.01
N SER A 237 -18.23 -17.35 9.89
CA SER A 237 -19.66 -17.15 10.17
C SER A 237 -19.93 -15.85 10.95
N ILE A 238 -18.97 -15.40 11.77
CA ILE A 238 -19.09 -14.26 12.65
C ILE A 238 -18.77 -12.97 11.89
N PHE A 239 -19.73 -12.06 11.84
CA PHE A 239 -19.64 -10.83 11.06
C PHE A 239 -18.53 -9.89 11.56
N SER A 240 -18.42 -9.69 12.89
CA SER A 240 -17.39 -8.82 13.47
C SER A 240 -15.97 -9.27 13.14
N ILE A 241 -15.72 -10.59 13.02
CA ILE A 241 -14.43 -11.12 12.57
C ILE A 241 -14.14 -10.71 11.13
N ARG A 242 -15.12 -10.85 10.23
CA ARG A 242 -14.97 -10.42 8.83
C ARG A 242 -14.66 -8.94 8.71
N LEU A 243 -15.38 -8.10 9.48
CA LEU A 243 -15.19 -6.65 9.52
C LEU A 243 -13.77 -6.28 9.99
N VAL A 244 -13.31 -6.87 11.09
CA VAL A 244 -11.99 -6.57 11.69
C VAL A 244 -10.86 -7.07 10.80
N LEU A 245 -10.92 -8.30 10.31
CA LEU A 245 -9.88 -8.86 9.44
C LEU A 245 -9.80 -8.11 8.10
N MET A 246 -10.95 -7.79 7.48
CA MET A 246 -10.98 -6.98 6.26
C MET A 246 -10.33 -5.63 6.47
N SER A 247 -10.67 -4.92 7.56
CA SER A 247 -10.07 -3.63 7.90
C SER A 247 -8.56 -3.73 8.10
N GLY A 248 -8.08 -4.79 8.77
CA GLY A 248 -6.66 -5.07 8.96
C GLY A 248 -5.94 -5.35 7.65
N PHE A 249 -6.50 -6.21 6.80
CA PHE A 249 -5.91 -6.53 5.49
C PHE A 249 -5.82 -5.30 4.58
N LEU A 250 -6.86 -4.48 4.54
CA LEU A 250 -6.85 -3.23 3.79
C LEU A 250 -5.78 -2.26 4.30
N GLY A 251 -5.61 -2.16 5.62
CA GLY A 251 -4.58 -1.33 6.23
C GLY A 251 -3.16 -1.79 5.90
N PHE A 252 -2.94 -3.12 5.86
CA PHE A 252 -1.63 -3.70 5.52
C PHE A 252 -1.34 -3.70 4.01
N GLY A 253 -2.34 -4.04 3.20
CA GLY A 253 -2.23 -4.15 1.74
C GLY A 253 -1.68 -5.47 1.23
N GLY A 254 -1.03 -6.29 2.07
CA GLY A 254 -0.38 -7.55 1.71
C GLY A 254 1.02 -7.39 1.14
N LEU A 255 1.80 -8.48 1.18
CA LEU A 255 3.17 -8.51 0.65
C LEU A 255 3.20 -8.34 -0.88
N CYS A 256 2.18 -8.80 -1.60
CA CYS A 256 2.04 -8.60 -3.04
C CYS A 256 2.05 -7.10 -3.39
N VAL A 257 1.24 -6.29 -2.73
CA VAL A 257 1.21 -4.83 -2.91
C VAL A 257 2.52 -4.18 -2.47
N ALA A 258 3.15 -4.71 -1.41
CA ALA A 258 4.47 -4.24 -0.97
C ALA A 258 5.53 -4.43 -2.06
N MET A 259 5.54 -5.58 -2.75
CA MET A 259 6.46 -5.84 -3.87
C MET A 259 6.17 -4.96 -5.10
N GLN A 260 4.89 -4.73 -5.42
CA GLN A 260 4.48 -3.78 -6.46
C GLN A 260 5.01 -2.37 -6.14
N THR A 261 4.78 -1.91 -4.92
CA THR A 261 5.25 -0.61 -4.42
C THR A 261 6.77 -0.50 -4.48
N HIS A 262 7.49 -1.53 -4.02
CA HIS A 262 8.95 -1.58 -4.09
C HIS A 262 9.47 -1.46 -5.53
N THR A 263 8.85 -2.17 -6.48
CA THR A 263 9.23 -2.12 -7.89
C THR A 263 9.08 -0.72 -8.48
N ILE A 264 7.97 -0.03 -8.15
CA ILE A 264 7.72 1.35 -8.61
C ILE A 264 8.74 2.33 -8.03
N LEU A 265 9.01 2.24 -6.73
CA LEU A 265 9.88 3.17 -6.02
C LEU A 265 11.36 2.98 -6.37
N SER A 266 11.80 1.74 -6.59
CA SER A 266 13.18 1.44 -6.98
C SER A 266 13.58 2.11 -8.29
N ASN A 267 12.65 2.23 -9.23
CA ASN A 267 12.86 2.94 -10.50
C ASN A 267 13.03 4.47 -10.32
N ALA A 268 12.51 5.02 -9.21
CA ALA A 268 12.63 6.44 -8.88
C ALA A 268 13.73 6.71 -7.82
N GLY A 269 14.45 5.69 -7.36
CA GLY A 269 15.48 5.81 -6.33
C GLY A 269 14.96 6.13 -4.92
N VAL A 270 13.66 5.97 -4.67
CA VAL A 270 13.03 6.23 -3.36
C VAL A 270 13.18 5.01 -2.46
N SER A 271 13.59 5.22 -1.21
CA SER A 271 13.72 4.13 -0.24
C SER A 271 12.38 3.54 0.17
N PHE A 272 12.30 2.21 0.13
CA PHE A 272 11.14 1.45 0.56
C PHE A 272 11.12 1.18 2.10
N THR A 273 12.21 1.47 2.79
CA THR A 273 12.40 1.10 4.20
C THR A 273 11.24 1.53 5.14
N PRO A 274 10.65 2.74 5.04
CA PRO A 274 9.59 3.14 5.96
C PRO A 274 8.21 2.55 5.63
N TYR A 275 8.03 1.95 4.45
CA TYR A 275 6.72 1.48 3.97
C TYR A 275 6.13 0.36 4.82
N LEU A 276 6.85 -0.76 4.99
CA LEU A 276 6.32 -1.92 5.72
C LEU A 276 5.96 -1.60 7.17
N PRO A 277 6.83 -0.95 7.98
CA PRO A 277 6.45 -0.54 9.33
C PRO A 277 5.21 0.35 9.36
N ALA A 278 5.09 1.29 8.43
CA ALA A 278 3.91 2.15 8.34
C ALA A 278 2.63 1.37 8.02
N LYS A 279 2.69 0.38 7.11
CA LYS A 279 1.55 -0.46 6.77
C LYS A 279 1.14 -1.41 7.89
N ILE A 280 2.09 -1.97 8.62
CA ILE A 280 1.80 -2.74 9.84
C ILE A 280 1.10 -1.85 10.88
N THR A 281 1.56 -0.62 11.06
CA THR A 281 0.93 0.36 11.97
C THR A 281 -0.48 0.73 11.49
N GLN A 282 -0.68 0.96 10.19
CA GLN A 282 -2.00 1.25 9.62
C GLN A 282 -2.97 0.08 9.83
N ALA A 283 -2.51 -1.15 9.63
CA ALA A 283 -3.29 -2.36 9.91
C ALA A 283 -3.70 -2.44 11.39
N ALA A 284 -2.75 -2.20 12.30
CA ALA A 284 -3.01 -2.21 13.73
C ALA A 284 -4.06 -1.17 14.14
N ILE A 285 -3.96 0.06 13.63
CA ILE A 285 -4.95 1.12 13.86
C ILE A 285 -6.32 0.71 13.29
N SER A 286 -6.34 0.15 12.08
CA SER A 286 -7.59 -0.32 11.44
C SER A 286 -8.25 -1.42 12.25
N ILE A 287 -7.47 -2.38 12.79
CA ILE A 287 -7.95 -3.45 13.68
C ILE A 287 -8.52 -2.86 14.98
N ILE A 288 -7.83 -1.90 15.61
CA ILE A 288 -8.32 -1.26 16.84
C ILE A 288 -9.65 -0.56 16.58
N VAL A 289 -9.71 0.32 15.59
CA VAL A 289 -10.90 1.12 15.29
C VAL A 289 -12.07 0.21 14.91
N SER A 290 -11.86 -0.77 14.04
CA SER A 290 -12.91 -1.71 13.64
C SER A 290 -13.36 -2.62 14.79
N SER A 291 -12.45 -2.99 15.70
CA SER A 291 -12.80 -3.75 16.91
C SER A 291 -13.70 -2.95 17.87
N VAL A 292 -13.37 -1.67 18.08
CA VAL A 292 -14.21 -0.77 18.89
C VAL A 292 -15.60 -0.61 18.26
N VAL A 293 -15.65 -0.38 16.94
CA VAL A 293 -16.93 -0.31 16.22
C VAL A 293 -17.70 -1.61 16.32
N ALA A 294 -17.04 -2.76 16.15
CA ALA A 294 -17.68 -4.07 16.27
C ALA A 294 -18.26 -4.31 17.68
N MET A 295 -17.55 -3.92 18.75
CA MET A 295 -18.05 -4.03 20.12
C MET A 295 -19.29 -3.16 20.38
N ILE A 296 -19.36 -1.98 19.74
CA ILE A 296 -20.50 -1.07 19.90
C ILE A 296 -21.71 -1.53 19.07
N CYS A 297 -21.46 -1.91 17.81
CA CYS A 297 -22.52 -2.24 16.84
C CYS A 297 -23.03 -3.68 16.94
N PHE A 298 -22.20 -4.61 17.45
CA PHE A 298 -22.50 -6.05 17.53
C PHE A 298 -22.16 -6.63 18.90
N PRO A 299 -22.76 -6.13 20.00
CA PRO A 299 -22.43 -6.55 21.37
C PRO A 299 -22.71 -8.03 21.65
N GLU A 300 -23.63 -8.65 20.89
CA GLU A 300 -23.97 -10.08 20.97
C GLU A 300 -22.80 -10.97 20.50
N GLU A 301 -21.96 -10.47 19.60
CA GLU A 301 -20.82 -11.20 19.05
C GLU A 301 -19.58 -11.01 19.94
N LYS A 302 -19.52 -11.68 21.11
CA LYS A 302 -18.45 -11.57 22.13
C LYS A 302 -17.03 -11.97 21.68
N VAL A 303 -16.72 -11.90 20.41
CA VAL A 303 -15.49 -12.47 19.81
C VAL A 303 -14.31 -11.50 19.82
N VAL A 304 -14.58 -10.20 19.85
CA VAL A 304 -13.49 -9.21 19.85
C VAL A 304 -13.01 -9.00 21.28
N ARG A 305 -11.96 -9.71 21.65
CA ARG A 305 -11.36 -9.58 22.98
C ARG A 305 -10.50 -8.31 23.07
N LEU A 306 -10.49 -7.68 24.24
CA LEU A 306 -9.63 -6.55 24.57
C LEU A 306 -8.14 -6.83 24.26
N SER A 307 -7.71 -8.10 24.28
CA SER A 307 -6.36 -8.53 23.90
C SER A 307 -5.93 -8.08 22.49
N TRP A 308 -6.82 -8.10 21.50
CA TRP A 308 -6.51 -7.63 20.15
C TRP A 308 -6.20 -6.13 20.09
N VAL A 309 -6.96 -5.35 20.88
CA VAL A 309 -6.76 -3.91 21.03
C VAL A 309 -5.41 -3.61 21.67
N LEU A 310 -5.06 -4.37 22.72
CA LEU A 310 -3.79 -4.21 23.43
C LEU A 310 -2.58 -4.59 22.56
N ILE A 311 -2.62 -5.73 21.86
CA ILE A 311 -1.54 -6.17 20.95
C ILE A 311 -1.32 -5.14 19.85
N SER A 312 -2.41 -4.65 19.24
CA SER A 312 -2.32 -3.64 18.18
C SER A 312 -1.79 -2.30 18.73
N GLY A 313 -2.13 -1.93 19.95
CA GLY A 313 -1.59 -0.75 20.63
C GLY A 313 -0.07 -0.84 20.85
N LEU A 314 0.43 -2.01 21.26
CA LEU A 314 1.88 -2.26 21.41
C LEU A 314 2.64 -2.14 20.08
N VAL A 315 2.06 -2.62 18.98
CA VAL A 315 2.64 -2.48 17.63
C VAL A 315 2.78 -1.01 17.22
N ILE A 316 1.75 -0.19 17.50
CA ILE A 316 1.79 1.25 17.22
C ILE A 316 2.88 1.96 18.04
N LEU A 317 2.98 1.60 19.31
CA LEU A 317 3.99 2.18 20.20
C LEU A 317 5.41 1.83 19.74
N SER A 318 5.65 0.57 19.37
CA SER A 318 6.95 0.11 18.85
C SER A 318 7.33 0.83 17.55
N TYR A 319 6.38 1.05 16.64
CA TYR A 319 6.60 1.84 15.42
C TYR A 319 7.08 3.26 15.74
N LYS A 320 6.39 3.94 16.66
CA LYS A 320 6.75 5.32 17.06
C LYS A 320 8.17 5.39 17.63
N LEU A 321 8.55 4.43 18.46
CA LEU A 321 9.90 4.36 19.06
C LEU A 321 10.97 4.14 17.98
N VAL A 322 10.81 3.16 17.11
CA VAL A 322 11.78 2.83 16.05
C VAL A 322 11.92 3.98 15.04
N TYR A 323 10.82 4.60 14.66
CA TYR A 323 10.85 5.69 13.68
C TYR A 323 11.47 6.96 14.26
N HIS A 324 11.20 7.27 15.53
CA HIS A 324 11.78 8.42 16.23
C HIS A 324 13.29 8.28 16.39
N GLN A 325 13.77 7.07 16.70
CA GLN A 325 15.20 6.78 16.83
C GLN A 325 15.96 6.96 15.50
N LYS A 326 15.40 6.43 14.38
CA LYS A 326 15.98 6.61 13.04
C LYS A 326 15.97 8.06 12.54
N SER A 327 14.93 8.83 12.90
CA SER A 327 14.87 10.26 12.57
C SER A 327 15.94 11.06 13.31
N SER A 328 16.20 10.74 14.57
CA SER A 328 17.26 11.39 15.38
C SER A 328 18.65 11.03 14.87
N GLU A 329 18.90 9.79 14.48
CA GLU A 329 20.18 9.37 13.89
C GLU A 329 20.45 10.02 12.53
N LYS A 330 19.43 10.17 11.67
CA LYS A 330 19.58 10.89 10.39
C LYS A 330 19.85 12.38 10.58
N VAL A 331 19.29 13.02 11.58
CA VAL A 331 19.56 14.43 11.91
C VAL A 331 20.97 14.62 12.46
N LEU A 332 21.48 13.67 13.23
CA LEU A 332 22.84 13.68 13.80
C LEU A 332 23.93 13.31 12.77
N SER A 333 23.60 12.60 11.70
CA SER A 333 24.54 12.19 10.64
C SER A 333 24.76 13.24 9.54
N PHE A 334 24.18 14.46 9.65
CA PHE A 334 24.41 15.59 8.76
C PHE A 334 25.11 16.79 9.46
N PRO A 335 26.34 16.65 9.97
CA PRO A 335 27.20 17.76 10.19
C PRO A 335 28.22 17.86 9.04
N GLY A 336 28.00 18.76 8.10
CA GLY A 336 29.07 19.33 7.31
C GLY A 336 29.58 18.52 6.12
N LYS A 337 28.77 18.41 5.04
CA LYS A 337 29.30 18.28 3.67
C LYS A 337 28.34 18.94 2.67
N MET A 338 28.22 20.26 2.77
CA MET A 338 27.70 21.10 1.70
C MET A 338 28.43 22.46 1.75
N MET A 339 29.73 22.44 1.49
CA MET A 339 30.49 23.58 0.95
C MET A 339 31.69 23.00 0.20
N TYR A 340 31.90 23.52 -1.00
CA TYR A 340 32.95 23.20 -1.98
C TYR A 340 32.58 22.12 -3.03
N THR A 341 31.87 22.56 -4.05
CA THR A 341 32.26 22.31 -5.45
C THR A 341 31.46 23.24 -6.38
N ASN A 342 31.79 24.54 -6.33
CA ASN A 342 31.50 25.47 -7.42
C ASN A 342 32.69 26.44 -7.54
N SER A 343 33.81 25.97 -8.04
CA SER A 343 34.83 26.79 -8.67
C SER A 343 35.80 25.85 -9.37
N LYS A 344 35.60 25.64 -10.67
CA LYS A 344 36.62 25.41 -11.71
C LYS A 344 35.98 24.82 -12.95
N LEU A 345 35.44 25.69 -13.74
CA LEU A 345 35.28 25.45 -15.20
C LEU A 345 35.17 26.85 -15.86
N HIS A 346 36.25 27.56 -15.82
CA HIS A 346 36.63 28.58 -16.80
C HIS A 346 38.14 28.56 -16.85
N THR A 347 38.68 27.94 -17.90
CA THR A 347 39.90 28.27 -18.67
C THR A 347 40.42 26.98 -19.30
N ARG A 348 40.12 26.77 -20.52
CA ARG A 348 40.87 26.59 -21.77
C ARG A 348 39.99 25.91 -22.84
#